data_9c30ad1a8b7fa839ec1046977aadabf1
#
_entry.id   9c30ad1a8b7fa839ec1046977aadabf1
#
_cell.length_a   1.000
_cell.length_b   1.000
_cell.length_c   1.000
_cell.angle_alpha   90.00
_cell.angle_beta   90.00
_cell.angle_gamma   90.00
#
_symmetry.space_group_name_H-M   'P 1'
#
loop_
_entity.id
_entity.type
_entity.pdbx_description
1 polymer ?
#
loop_
_entity_poly.entity_id
_entity_poly.type
_entity_poly.pdbx_seq_one_letter_code
_entity_poly.pdbx_strand_id
1 'polypeptide(L)'
;MTLKKTIAVLTAAALAVGMAACSSGSGGSGGDGNYIVVNGSEPQHPLLPGDTNENGGGRIIEMINSGLMYYDAEGKAKKDLAESIELEGEKTYRITLKDGMSFSDDTPIKADNFVKAWNYVVEHDQLGSSYFESIQGYESGKPMEGLKVVDDKTFTVELNQPEADFPNRLGYTAFFPLPDSAFDDMDAYGEKPVSSGPYKLQEWSHNESATIVPNDSYKGDRKAQNDGVKFIFYPQLDPAYADPLAGQPRRAPHPDDGGARHGRLQRHRGHQLPAA
;
A
#
# COMPACT_ATOMS: atom_id res chain seq x y z
N MET A 1 22.10 57.39 52.10
CA MET A 1 23.18 56.78 52.93
C MET A 1 23.75 55.64 52.09
N THR A 2 24.90 55.89 51.59
CA THR A 2 26.15 55.13 51.61
C THR A 2 26.09 53.81 50.82
N LEU A 3 26.84 53.61 49.82
CA LEU A 3 28.22 53.90 49.45
C LEU A 3 28.89 52.61 48.95
N LYS A 4 29.41 52.68 47.72
CA LYS A 4 30.70 52.11 47.34
C LYS A 4 30.87 50.58 47.35
N LYS A 5 31.55 49.93 46.40
CA LYS A 5 32.68 50.26 45.50
C LYS A 5 32.79 49.08 44.54
N THR A 6 32.91 49.34 43.26
CA THR A 6 34.12 49.15 42.41
C THR A 6 35.07 48.02 42.81
N ILE A 7 35.37 47.15 41.82
CA ILE A 7 36.72 47.00 41.26
C ILE A 7 36.66 46.03 40.06
N ALA A 8 37.22 46.48 38.98
CA ALA A 8 37.56 45.77 37.74
C ALA A 8 38.94 45.11 37.89
N VAL A 9 39.19 44.04 37.14
CA VAL A 9 40.50 43.59 36.59
C VAL A 9 40.17 42.52 35.55
N LEU A 10 40.28 42.72 34.28
CA LEU A 10 41.35 42.74 33.26
C LEU A 10 42.15 41.43 33.13
N THR A 11 42.22 41.00 31.84
CA THR A 11 43.22 40.17 31.16
C THR A 11 43.01 38.65 31.30
N ALA A 12 43.05 37.84 30.20
CA ALA A 12 43.90 37.82 29.05
C ALA A 12 43.34 37.00 27.89
N ALA A 13 43.63 37.42 26.71
CA ALA A 13 43.38 36.75 25.45
C ALA A 13 44.16 35.44 25.32
N ALA A 14 43.49 34.41 24.76
CA ALA A 14 44.21 33.34 24.07
C ALA A 14 43.40 33.00 22.78
N LEU A 15 43.91 33.48 21.66
CA LEU A 15 43.54 33.03 20.32
C LEU A 15 43.98 31.57 20.17
N ALA A 16 43.01 30.67 20.05
CA ALA A 16 43.22 29.35 19.46
C ALA A 16 42.49 29.33 18.12
N VAL A 17 43.25 29.59 17.05
CA VAL A 17 42.84 29.34 15.67
C VAL A 17 42.83 27.83 15.48
N GLY A 18 41.65 27.22 15.64
CA GLY A 18 41.39 25.85 15.25
C GLY A 18 40.90 25.83 13.81
N MET A 19 41.71 25.36 12.86
CA MET A 19 41.30 25.04 11.52
C MET A 19 40.24 23.95 11.58
N ALA A 20 39.01 24.32 11.46
CA ALA A 20 37.96 23.36 11.12
C ALA A 20 38.08 23.02 9.64
N ALA A 21 38.63 21.85 9.36
CA ALA A 21 38.57 21.23 8.06
C ALA A 21 37.11 21.11 7.65
N CYS A 22 36.73 21.80 6.59
CA CYS A 22 35.47 21.56 5.91
C CYS A 22 35.53 20.16 5.28
N SER A 23 35.08 19.17 6.03
CA SER A 23 34.67 17.91 5.46
C SER A 23 33.29 18.18 4.86
N SER A 24 33.27 18.37 3.54
CA SER A 24 32.01 18.28 2.76
C SER A 24 31.54 16.85 2.76
N GLY A 25 30.98 16.43 3.88
CA GLY A 25 30.16 15.25 3.96
C GLY A 25 28.77 15.65 3.49
N SER A 26 28.36 15.17 2.33
CA SER A 26 26.97 15.14 1.89
C SER A 26 26.17 14.44 2.97
N GLY A 27 25.50 15.22 3.81
CA GLY A 27 24.61 14.73 4.83
C GLY A 27 23.34 14.19 4.21
N GLY A 28 23.35 12.92 3.86
CA GLY A 28 22.13 12.15 3.77
C GLY A 28 21.65 11.87 5.18
N SER A 29 20.86 12.75 5.75
CA SER A 29 20.10 12.45 6.96
C SER A 29 18.94 11.54 6.58
N GLY A 30 19.23 10.25 6.38
CA GLY A 30 18.22 9.22 6.32
C GLY A 30 18.07 8.61 7.70
N GLY A 31 16.93 8.68 8.32
CA GLY A 31 16.62 7.79 9.42
C GLY A 31 16.81 6.33 8.96
N ASP A 32 17.55 5.55 9.73
CA ASP A 32 17.88 4.15 9.46
C ASP A 32 16.66 3.21 9.63
N GLY A 33 15.56 3.49 8.93
CA GLY A 33 14.44 2.56 8.80
C GLY A 33 14.68 1.60 7.65
N ASN A 34 14.26 0.35 7.79
CA ASN A 34 14.29 -0.67 6.73
C ASN A 34 13.16 -0.40 5.70
N TYR A 35 13.19 0.77 5.09
CA TYR A 35 12.25 1.13 4.03
C TYR A 35 12.65 0.49 2.70
N ILE A 36 11.66 -0.04 1.99
CA ILE A 36 11.83 -0.46 0.60
C ILE A 36 11.45 0.69 -0.30
N VAL A 37 12.37 1.13 -1.16
CA VAL A 37 12.07 2.16 -2.17
C VAL A 37 11.80 1.47 -3.50
N VAL A 38 10.66 1.80 -4.11
CA VAL A 38 10.22 1.22 -5.38
C VAL A 38 9.83 2.30 -6.38
N ASN A 39 9.98 1.96 -7.66
CA ASN A 39 9.43 2.79 -8.72
C ASN A 39 7.91 2.64 -8.75
N GLY A 40 7.21 3.76 -8.83
CA GLY A 40 5.76 3.88 -8.99
C GLY A 40 5.40 4.89 -10.07
N SER A 41 4.12 5.06 -10.26
CA SER A 41 3.53 6.16 -11.02
C SER A 41 2.48 6.86 -10.16
N GLU A 42 2.25 8.13 -10.42
CA GLU A 42 1.17 8.86 -9.75
C GLU A 42 -0.15 8.13 -9.96
N PRO A 43 -0.93 7.84 -8.90
CA PRO A 43 -2.30 7.38 -9.02
C PRO A 43 -3.14 8.35 -9.86
N GLN A 44 -3.94 7.82 -10.78
CA GLN A 44 -4.76 8.65 -11.68
C GLN A 44 -6.07 9.08 -11.01
N HIS A 45 -6.47 8.39 -9.96
CA HIS A 45 -7.68 8.61 -9.18
C HIS A 45 -7.36 8.59 -7.68
N PRO A 46 -8.23 9.13 -6.81
CA PRO A 46 -8.15 8.89 -5.38
C PRO A 46 -8.00 7.39 -5.06
N LEU A 47 -7.34 7.05 -3.96
CA LEU A 47 -7.03 5.65 -3.59
C LEU A 47 -8.30 4.90 -3.13
N LEU A 48 -9.24 4.75 -4.03
CA LEU A 48 -10.52 4.05 -3.83
C LEU A 48 -10.46 2.66 -4.47
N PRO A 49 -10.63 1.58 -3.71
CA PRO A 49 -10.54 0.21 -4.22
C PRO A 49 -11.47 -0.08 -5.40
N GLY A 50 -12.69 0.47 -5.38
CA GLY A 50 -13.69 0.28 -6.44
C GLY A 50 -13.54 1.21 -7.63
N ASP A 51 -12.74 2.28 -7.52
CA ASP A 51 -12.60 3.31 -8.57
C ASP A 51 -11.17 3.46 -9.10
N THR A 52 -10.33 2.45 -8.90
CA THR A 52 -8.95 2.43 -9.38
C THR A 52 -8.72 1.20 -10.25
N ASN A 53 -8.32 1.41 -11.52
CA ASN A 53 -8.04 0.35 -12.48
C ASN A 53 -6.66 0.47 -13.15
N GLU A 54 -5.79 1.35 -12.65
CA GLU A 54 -4.44 1.58 -13.15
C GLU A 54 -3.36 1.13 -12.15
N ASN A 55 -2.12 0.93 -12.63
CA ASN A 55 -1.06 0.29 -11.84
C ASN A 55 -0.56 1.15 -10.67
N GLY A 56 -0.53 2.48 -10.79
CA GLY A 56 0.02 3.37 -9.77
C GLY A 56 -0.77 3.30 -8.48
N GLY A 57 -2.07 3.60 -8.57
CA GLY A 57 -3.00 3.52 -7.44
C GLY A 57 -3.24 2.07 -7.01
N GLY A 58 -3.43 1.15 -7.96
CA GLY A 58 -3.70 -0.26 -7.68
C GLY A 58 -2.66 -0.91 -6.78
N ARG A 59 -1.37 -0.69 -7.04
CA ARG A 59 -0.27 -1.23 -6.22
C ARG A 59 -0.27 -0.70 -4.78
N ILE A 60 -0.63 0.56 -4.59
CA ILE A 60 -0.75 1.15 -3.25
C ILE A 60 -1.97 0.55 -2.55
N ILE A 61 -3.13 0.51 -3.23
CA ILE A 61 -4.39 -0.02 -2.70
C ILE A 61 -4.23 -1.48 -2.25
N GLU A 62 -3.59 -2.34 -3.03
CA GLU A 62 -3.33 -3.74 -2.67
C GLU A 62 -2.49 -3.91 -1.41
N MET A 63 -1.63 -2.96 -1.09
CA MET A 63 -0.79 -3.01 0.10
C MET A 63 -1.47 -2.41 1.34
N ILE A 64 -2.24 -1.34 1.16
CA ILE A 64 -2.91 -0.67 2.29
C ILE A 64 -4.26 -1.28 2.63
N ASN A 65 -4.82 -2.12 1.76
CA ASN A 65 -6.10 -2.77 1.97
C ASN A 65 -6.01 -4.30 1.95
N SER A 66 -7.03 -4.91 2.51
CA SER A 66 -7.27 -6.36 2.50
C SER A 66 -8.69 -6.66 2.10
N GLY A 67 -8.85 -7.71 1.30
CA GLY A 67 -10.15 -8.25 0.93
C GLY A 67 -10.47 -9.55 1.66
N LEU A 68 -11.53 -10.20 1.24
CA LEU A 68 -11.90 -11.54 1.72
C LEU A 68 -10.81 -12.57 1.40
N MET A 69 -10.21 -12.43 0.22
CA MET A 69 -9.12 -13.23 -0.29
C MET A 69 -7.94 -12.32 -0.64
N TYR A 70 -6.75 -12.92 -0.84
CA TYR A 70 -5.59 -12.31 -1.46
C TYR A 70 -4.91 -13.31 -2.39
N TYR A 71 -4.03 -12.86 -3.28
CA TYR A 71 -3.23 -13.75 -4.11
C TYR A 71 -1.80 -13.81 -3.57
N ASP A 72 -1.29 -15.04 -3.39
CA ASP A 72 0.10 -15.26 -3.00
C ASP A 72 1.07 -15.01 -4.18
N ALA A 73 2.37 -15.16 -3.93
CA ALA A 73 3.40 -14.92 -4.94
C ALA A 73 3.29 -15.83 -6.18
N GLU A 74 2.63 -16.98 -6.05
CA GLU A 74 2.33 -17.94 -7.12
C GLU A 74 0.99 -17.64 -7.81
N GLY A 75 0.30 -16.55 -7.43
CA GLY A 75 -1.01 -16.15 -7.95
C GLY A 75 -2.17 -16.99 -7.43
N LYS A 76 -1.97 -17.76 -6.36
CA LYS A 76 -3.01 -18.61 -5.79
C LYS A 76 -3.84 -17.82 -4.79
N ALA A 77 -5.18 -17.90 -4.92
CA ALA A 77 -6.11 -17.27 -3.98
C ALA A 77 -6.03 -17.92 -2.58
N LYS A 78 -5.89 -17.09 -1.56
CA LYS A 78 -5.85 -17.44 -0.13
C LYS A 78 -6.86 -16.60 0.62
N LYS A 79 -7.44 -17.12 1.71
CA LYS A 79 -8.31 -16.34 2.59
C LYS A 79 -7.50 -15.32 3.38
N ASP A 80 -7.96 -14.06 3.40
CA ASP A 80 -7.41 -12.99 4.23
C ASP A 80 -8.40 -12.61 5.34
N LEU A 81 -9.36 -11.75 5.08
CA LEU A 81 -10.40 -11.35 6.06
C LEU A 81 -11.51 -12.40 6.20
N ALA A 82 -11.69 -13.29 5.21
CA ALA A 82 -12.68 -14.36 5.31
C ALA A 82 -12.20 -15.51 6.21
N GLU A 83 -13.03 -15.94 7.15
CA GLU A 83 -12.92 -17.23 7.84
C GLU A 83 -13.42 -18.35 6.95
N SER A 84 -14.63 -18.20 6.38
CA SER A 84 -15.20 -19.16 5.43
C SER A 84 -15.90 -18.46 4.27
N ILE A 85 -15.93 -19.15 3.12
CA ILE A 85 -16.72 -18.82 1.93
C ILE A 85 -17.35 -20.12 1.48
N GLU A 86 -18.62 -20.29 1.73
CA GLU A 86 -19.34 -21.56 1.56
C GLU A 86 -20.49 -21.39 0.57
N LEU A 87 -20.61 -22.33 -0.36
CA LEU A 87 -21.74 -22.36 -1.29
C LEU A 87 -22.99 -22.93 -0.60
N GLU A 88 -24.04 -22.14 -0.50
CA GLU A 88 -25.37 -22.54 -0.03
C GLU A 88 -26.31 -22.75 -1.22
N GLY A 89 -26.75 -23.97 -1.43
CA GLY A 89 -27.56 -24.32 -2.61
C GLY A 89 -26.71 -24.31 -3.88
N GLU A 90 -27.19 -23.65 -4.95
CA GLU A 90 -26.56 -23.71 -6.26
C GLU A 90 -25.75 -22.45 -6.61
N LYS A 91 -26.14 -21.28 -6.09
CA LYS A 91 -25.61 -19.98 -6.55
C LYS A 91 -25.48 -18.92 -5.43
N THR A 92 -25.66 -19.26 -4.18
CA THR A 92 -25.53 -18.35 -3.05
C THR A 92 -24.28 -18.69 -2.26
N TYR A 93 -23.41 -17.73 -2.08
CA TYR A 93 -22.25 -17.86 -1.21
C TYR A 93 -22.53 -17.21 0.15
N ARG A 94 -22.32 -17.98 1.23
CA ARG A 94 -22.25 -17.46 2.59
C ARG A 94 -20.81 -17.16 2.94
N ILE A 95 -20.56 -15.93 3.37
CA ILE A 95 -19.23 -15.43 3.70
C ILE A 95 -19.21 -15.07 5.18
N THR A 96 -18.30 -15.66 5.93
CA THR A 96 -18.06 -15.35 7.35
C THR A 96 -16.69 -14.72 7.52
N LEU A 97 -16.62 -13.61 8.25
CA LEU A 97 -15.37 -12.88 8.52
C LEU A 97 -14.65 -13.48 9.74
N LYS A 98 -13.32 -13.40 9.74
CA LYS A 98 -12.48 -13.70 10.90
C LYS A 98 -12.80 -12.76 12.06
N ASP A 99 -12.54 -13.21 13.28
CA ASP A 99 -12.70 -12.42 14.50
C ASP A 99 -11.61 -11.36 14.64
N GLY A 100 -11.97 -10.21 15.23
CA GLY A 100 -11.04 -9.19 15.67
C GLY A 100 -10.35 -8.41 14.55
N MET A 101 -10.88 -8.47 13.32
CA MET A 101 -10.38 -7.65 12.21
C MET A 101 -10.81 -6.20 12.37
N SER A 102 -9.89 -5.27 12.15
CA SER A 102 -10.14 -3.83 12.25
C SER A 102 -9.43 -3.05 11.16
N PHE A 103 -9.94 -1.88 10.89
CA PHE A 103 -9.26 -0.87 10.09
C PHE A 103 -8.11 -0.22 10.88
N SER A 104 -7.31 0.61 10.22
CA SER A 104 -6.14 1.27 10.82
C SER A 104 -6.47 2.36 11.86
N ASP A 105 -7.73 2.72 11.98
CA ASP A 105 -8.30 3.60 13.02
C ASP A 105 -8.94 2.80 14.17
N ASP A 106 -8.70 1.48 14.22
CA ASP A 106 -9.23 0.53 15.18
C ASP A 106 -10.76 0.29 15.08
N THR A 107 -11.45 0.87 14.11
CA THR A 107 -12.85 0.53 13.88
C THR A 107 -12.98 -0.91 13.36
N PRO A 108 -13.96 -1.70 13.86
CA PRO A 108 -14.10 -3.10 13.48
C PRO A 108 -14.54 -3.24 12.02
N ILE A 109 -13.96 -4.22 11.31
CA ILE A 109 -14.41 -4.60 9.97
C ILE A 109 -15.62 -5.53 10.11
N LYS A 110 -16.74 -5.15 9.50
CA LYS A 110 -18.01 -5.87 9.55
C LYS A 110 -18.48 -6.28 8.15
N ALA A 111 -19.41 -7.21 8.11
CA ALA A 111 -20.09 -7.64 6.87
C ALA A 111 -20.69 -6.46 6.09
N ASP A 112 -21.28 -5.49 6.81
CA ASP A 112 -21.88 -4.30 6.23
C ASP A 112 -20.86 -3.41 5.48
N ASN A 113 -19.60 -3.38 5.91
CA ASN A 113 -18.53 -2.64 5.23
C ASN A 113 -18.26 -3.17 3.81
N PHE A 114 -18.42 -4.47 3.59
CA PHE A 114 -18.34 -5.07 2.25
C PHE A 114 -19.58 -4.76 1.43
N VAL A 115 -20.76 -5.02 2.00
CA VAL A 115 -22.03 -4.86 1.28
C VAL A 115 -22.24 -3.40 0.85
N LYS A 116 -21.96 -2.43 1.73
CA LYS A 116 -22.05 -1.01 1.41
C LYS A 116 -21.03 -0.61 0.35
N ALA A 117 -19.77 -1.04 0.48
CA ALA A 117 -18.72 -0.72 -0.48
C ALA A 117 -19.05 -1.23 -1.88
N TRP A 118 -19.49 -2.50 -2.00
CA TRP A 118 -19.84 -3.11 -3.28
C TRP A 118 -21.06 -2.45 -3.92
N ASN A 119 -22.09 -2.14 -3.13
CA ASN A 119 -23.25 -1.40 -3.64
C ASN A 119 -22.85 -0.01 -4.10
N TYR A 120 -22.01 0.70 -3.34
CA TYR A 120 -21.55 2.03 -3.71
C TYR A 120 -20.85 2.05 -5.06
N VAL A 121 -19.99 1.05 -5.35
CA VAL A 121 -19.31 0.92 -6.65
C VAL A 121 -20.31 0.84 -7.80
N VAL A 122 -21.39 0.06 -7.63
CA VAL A 122 -22.41 -0.15 -8.68
C VAL A 122 -23.37 1.05 -8.76
N GLU A 123 -23.79 1.59 -7.62
CA GLU A 123 -24.70 2.74 -7.58
C GLU A 123 -24.10 4.01 -8.17
N HIS A 124 -22.76 4.16 -8.11
CA HIS A 124 -22.05 5.34 -8.61
C HIS A 124 -21.27 5.09 -9.90
N ASP A 125 -21.51 3.94 -10.58
CA ASP A 125 -20.82 3.58 -11.83
C ASP A 125 -19.29 3.71 -11.76
N GLN A 126 -18.69 3.36 -10.62
CA GLN A 126 -17.25 3.39 -10.48
C GLN A 126 -16.57 2.41 -11.45
N LEU A 127 -15.29 2.61 -11.73
CA LEU A 127 -14.51 1.85 -12.73
C LEU A 127 -14.55 0.33 -12.50
N GLY A 128 -14.73 -0.12 -11.25
CA GLY A 128 -14.85 -1.52 -10.85
C GLY A 128 -16.26 -2.10 -10.97
N SER A 129 -17.26 -1.34 -11.41
CA SER A 129 -18.67 -1.76 -11.39
C SER A 129 -18.90 -3.10 -12.12
N SER A 130 -18.26 -3.31 -13.27
CA SER A 130 -18.44 -4.53 -14.07
C SER A 130 -18.01 -5.83 -13.36
N TYR A 131 -17.16 -5.76 -12.32
CA TYR A 131 -16.79 -6.95 -11.55
C TYR A 131 -17.96 -7.57 -10.76
N PHE A 132 -19.04 -6.83 -10.58
CA PHE A 132 -20.23 -7.24 -9.82
C PHE A 132 -21.37 -7.76 -10.72
N GLU A 133 -21.22 -7.79 -12.04
CA GLU A 133 -22.28 -8.19 -12.99
C GLU A 133 -22.89 -9.57 -12.73
N SER A 134 -22.13 -10.47 -12.12
CA SER A 134 -22.65 -11.80 -11.78
C SER A 134 -23.55 -11.84 -10.55
N ILE A 135 -23.63 -10.76 -9.77
CA ILE A 135 -24.46 -10.69 -8.56
C ILE A 135 -25.90 -10.37 -8.94
N GLN A 136 -26.85 -11.05 -8.30
CA GLN A 136 -28.28 -10.85 -8.56
C GLN A 136 -28.69 -9.41 -8.28
N GLY A 137 -29.45 -8.86 -9.23
CA GLY A 137 -29.92 -7.48 -9.13
C GLY A 137 -28.90 -6.43 -9.53
N TYR A 138 -27.75 -6.83 -10.12
CA TYR A 138 -26.80 -5.86 -10.70
C TYR A 138 -27.51 -5.00 -11.75
N GLU A 139 -27.57 -3.72 -11.50
CA GLU A 139 -28.04 -2.67 -12.39
C GLU A 139 -27.36 -1.35 -11.99
N SER A 140 -26.74 -0.66 -12.95
CA SER A 140 -26.13 0.63 -12.70
C SER A 140 -27.08 1.60 -11.98
N GLY A 141 -26.56 2.30 -10.98
CA GLY A 141 -27.32 3.26 -10.17
C GLY A 141 -28.24 2.63 -9.12
N LYS A 142 -28.14 1.33 -8.86
CA LYS A 142 -29.00 0.64 -7.88
C LYS A 142 -28.21 -0.32 -6.99
N PRO A 143 -28.66 -0.51 -5.73
CA PRO A 143 -28.11 -1.55 -4.88
C PRO A 143 -28.46 -2.94 -5.40
N MET A 144 -27.54 -3.89 -5.22
CA MET A 144 -27.70 -5.28 -5.67
C MET A 144 -28.56 -6.09 -4.67
N GLU A 145 -29.67 -6.64 -5.14
CA GLU A 145 -30.59 -7.45 -4.33
C GLU A 145 -29.95 -8.75 -3.80
N GLY A 146 -28.93 -9.26 -4.49
CA GLY A 146 -28.19 -10.47 -4.11
C GLY A 146 -27.29 -10.32 -2.90
N LEU A 147 -27.03 -9.09 -2.42
CA LEU A 147 -26.22 -8.83 -1.24
C LEU A 147 -27.09 -8.70 0.01
N LYS A 148 -26.84 -9.55 1.02
CA LYS A 148 -27.63 -9.51 2.26
C LYS A 148 -26.71 -9.67 3.48
N VAL A 149 -26.71 -8.69 4.37
CA VAL A 149 -26.08 -8.78 5.68
C VAL A 149 -26.94 -9.69 6.57
N VAL A 150 -26.33 -10.71 7.15
CA VAL A 150 -26.99 -11.64 8.10
C VAL A 150 -26.75 -11.17 9.53
N ASP A 151 -25.50 -10.83 9.85
CA ASP A 151 -25.04 -10.27 11.12
C ASP A 151 -23.73 -9.49 10.92
N ASP A 152 -23.11 -9.00 12.00
CA ASP A 152 -21.89 -8.20 11.93
C ASP A 152 -20.73 -8.91 11.21
N LYS A 153 -20.71 -10.25 11.16
CA LYS A 153 -19.63 -11.04 10.56
C LYS A 153 -20.01 -11.82 9.34
N THR A 154 -21.31 -11.90 9.04
CA THR A 154 -21.83 -12.80 8.02
C THR A 154 -22.68 -12.06 7.03
N PHE A 155 -22.42 -12.28 5.75
CA PHE A 155 -23.29 -11.84 4.67
C PHE A 155 -23.39 -12.91 3.59
N THR A 156 -24.40 -12.79 2.74
CA THR A 156 -24.59 -13.69 1.61
C THR A 156 -24.51 -12.94 0.29
N VAL A 157 -24.03 -13.63 -0.73
CA VAL A 157 -23.93 -13.15 -2.11
C VAL A 157 -24.68 -14.15 -2.99
N GLU A 158 -25.83 -13.77 -3.49
CA GLU A 158 -26.58 -14.55 -4.47
C GLU A 158 -26.19 -14.14 -5.89
N LEU A 159 -25.76 -15.10 -6.71
CA LEU A 159 -25.37 -14.88 -8.10
C LEU A 159 -26.56 -15.06 -9.05
N ASN A 160 -26.45 -14.52 -10.26
CA ASN A 160 -27.44 -14.74 -11.33
C ASN A 160 -27.49 -16.20 -11.77
N GLN A 161 -26.34 -16.88 -11.76
CA GLN A 161 -26.17 -18.28 -12.13
C GLN A 161 -25.07 -18.93 -11.29
N PRO A 162 -24.97 -20.28 -11.25
CA PRO A 162 -23.89 -20.97 -10.57
C PRO A 162 -22.51 -20.60 -11.16
N GLU A 163 -21.58 -20.15 -10.32
CA GLU A 163 -20.19 -19.84 -10.69
C GLU A 163 -19.24 -20.37 -9.61
N ALA A 164 -18.61 -21.51 -9.87
CA ALA A 164 -17.73 -22.17 -8.89
C ALA A 164 -16.41 -21.40 -8.63
N ASP A 165 -16.01 -20.53 -9.54
CA ASP A 165 -14.80 -19.72 -9.45
C ASP A 165 -15.00 -18.33 -8.79
N PHE A 166 -16.25 -17.97 -8.48
CA PHE A 166 -16.57 -16.69 -7.83
C PHE A 166 -15.70 -16.40 -6.59
N PRO A 167 -15.44 -17.36 -5.67
CA PRO A 167 -14.57 -17.09 -4.52
C PRO A 167 -13.15 -16.62 -4.89
N ASN A 168 -12.62 -17.08 -6.03
CA ASN A 168 -11.28 -16.69 -6.46
C ASN A 168 -11.20 -15.22 -6.87
N ARG A 169 -12.30 -14.58 -7.25
CA ARG A 169 -12.35 -13.15 -7.63
C ARG A 169 -12.35 -12.21 -6.42
N LEU A 170 -12.70 -12.69 -5.25
CA LEU A 170 -12.85 -11.89 -4.03
C LEU A 170 -11.52 -11.37 -3.44
N GLY A 171 -10.39 -11.65 -4.09
CA GLY A 171 -9.08 -11.05 -3.81
C GLY A 171 -8.79 -9.80 -4.65
N TYR A 172 -9.63 -9.47 -5.63
CA TYR A 172 -9.46 -8.28 -6.43
C TYR A 172 -9.88 -7.01 -5.67
N THR A 173 -9.21 -5.89 -5.94
CA THR A 173 -9.38 -4.65 -5.17
C THR A 173 -10.81 -4.14 -5.12
N ALA A 174 -11.59 -4.27 -6.20
CA ALA A 174 -12.98 -3.82 -6.24
C ALA A 174 -13.85 -4.45 -5.13
N PHE A 175 -13.47 -5.64 -4.62
CA PHE A 175 -14.20 -6.35 -3.55
C PHE A 175 -13.71 -6.01 -2.13
N PHE A 176 -12.84 -5.00 -1.95
CA PHE A 176 -12.35 -4.63 -0.63
C PHE A 176 -13.40 -3.84 0.16
N PRO A 177 -13.40 -3.95 1.50
CA PRO A 177 -14.33 -3.24 2.35
C PRO A 177 -13.92 -1.78 2.53
N LEU A 178 -14.91 -0.92 2.80
CA LEU A 178 -14.69 0.46 3.22
C LEU A 178 -15.29 0.71 4.61
N PRO A 179 -14.66 1.53 5.47
CA PRO A 179 -15.24 1.95 6.73
C PRO A 179 -16.44 2.88 6.48
N ASP A 180 -17.35 2.99 7.45
CA ASP A 180 -18.52 3.86 7.32
C ASP A 180 -18.14 5.33 7.04
N SER A 181 -17.03 5.80 7.59
CA SER A 181 -16.50 7.16 7.36
C SER A 181 -16.14 7.47 5.91
N ALA A 182 -15.93 6.47 5.06
CA ALA A 182 -15.65 6.68 3.65
C ALA A 182 -16.86 7.28 2.90
N PHE A 183 -18.07 6.94 3.35
CA PHE A 183 -19.30 7.34 2.68
C PHE A 183 -19.74 8.77 3.03
N ASP A 184 -19.08 9.44 3.96
CA ASP A 184 -19.33 10.86 4.29
C ASP A 184 -18.79 11.80 3.19
N ASP A 185 -17.59 11.49 2.66
CA ASP A 185 -16.95 12.19 1.55
C ASP A 185 -15.93 11.24 0.91
N MET A 186 -16.35 10.57 -0.16
CA MET A 186 -15.56 9.52 -0.80
C MET A 186 -14.27 10.07 -1.43
N ASP A 187 -14.30 11.26 -2.02
CA ASP A 187 -13.13 11.88 -2.66
C ASP A 187 -12.09 12.24 -1.58
N ALA A 188 -12.50 12.90 -0.51
CA ALA A 188 -11.62 13.23 0.60
C ALA A 188 -11.06 11.97 1.29
N TYR A 189 -11.89 10.92 1.41
CA TYR A 189 -11.43 9.62 1.92
C TYR A 189 -10.33 9.02 1.04
N GLY A 190 -10.49 9.05 -0.28
CA GLY A 190 -9.52 8.49 -1.22
C GLY A 190 -8.14 9.18 -1.19
N GLU A 191 -8.08 10.45 -0.76
CA GLU A 191 -6.82 11.17 -0.52
C GLU A 191 -6.09 10.72 0.76
N LYS A 192 -6.84 10.23 1.74
CA LYS A 192 -6.32 9.78 3.02
C LYS A 192 -7.09 8.57 3.57
N PRO A 193 -6.98 7.42 2.89
CA PRO A 193 -7.78 6.26 3.23
C PRO A 193 -7.42 5.65 4.59
N VAL A 194 -8.44 5.19 5.29
CA VAL A 194 -8.33 4.31 6.45
C VAL A 194 -8.13 2.89 5.94
N SER A 195 -7.05 2.26 6.32
CA SER A 195 -6.55 1.01 5.72
C SER A 195 -7.09 -0.23 6.41
N SER A 196 -7.41 -1.27 5.66
CA SER A 196 -7.76 -2.60 6.18
C SER A 196 -6.62 -3.62 6.06
N GLY A 197 -5.53 -3.27 5.38
CA GLY A 197 -4.42 -4.15 5.01
C GLY A 197 -3.19 -4.08 5.91
N PRO A 198 -2.11 -4.78 5.51
CA PRO A 198 -0.87 -4.87 6.28
C PRO A 198 -0.09 -3.55 6.41
N TYR A 199 -0.34 -2.61 5.52
CA TYR A 199 0.21 -1.26 5.57
C TYR A 199 -0.91 -0.23 5.65
N LYS A 200 -0.55 1.01 6.02
CA LYS A 200 -1.41 2.20 5.96
C LYS A 200 -0.67 3.34 5.28
N LEU A 201 -1.42 4.21 4.61
CA LEU A 201 -0.87 5.40 3.99
C LEU A 201 -0.35 6.34 5.09
N GLN A 202 0.91 6.73 4.99
CA GLN A 202 1.53 7.73 5.85
C GLN A 202 1.51 9.10 5.18
N GLU A 203 1.89 9.15 3.91
CA GLU A 203 2.01 10.39 3.15
C GLU A 203 1.80 10.11 1.66
N TRP A 204 1.10 11.00 1.00
CA TRP A 204 1.02 11.07 -0.46
C TRP A 204 1.35 12.49 -0.91
N SER A 205 2.55 12.65 -1.45
CA SER A 205 3.01 13.89 -2.08
C SER A 205 2.79 13.77 -3.58
N HIS A 206 1.72 14.40 -4.06
CA HIS A 206 1.30 14.28 -5.46
C HIS A 206 2.41 14.59 -6.45
N ASN A 207 2.53 13.77 -7.49
CA ASN A 207 3.55 13.80 -8.53
C ASN A 207 4.99 13.57 -8.05
N GLU A 208 5.18 13.22 -6.77
CA GLU A 208 6.50 12.96 -6.19
C GLU A 208 6.61 11.56 -5.61
N SER A 209 5.80 11.23 -4.62
CA SER A 209 5.90 9.94 -3.93
C SER A 209 4.69 9.61 -3.07
N ALA A 210 4.50 8.31 -2.79
CA ALA A 210 3.67 7.86 -1.68
C ALA A 210 4.47 7.00 -0.72
N THR A 211 4.25 7.18 0.57
CA THR A 211 4.88 6.39 1.64
C THR A 211 3.82 5.65 2.43
N ILE A 212 3.99 4.34 2.55
CA ILE A 212 3.15 3.49 3.38
C ILE A 212 3.98 2.87 4.50
N VAL A 213 3.38 2.70 5.67
CA VAL A 213 4.01 2.15 6.88
C VAL A 213 3.19 0.98 7.43
N PRO A 214 3.79 0.11 8.28
CA PRO A 214 3.06 -0.98 8.90
C PRO A 214 1.76 -0.53 9.56
N ASN A 215 0.72 -1.34 9.41
CA ASN A 215 -0.56 -1.17 10.09
C ASN A 215 -0.64 -2.13 11.27
N ASP A 216 -0.46 -1.63 12.49
CA ASP A 216 -0.46 -2.43 13.72
C ASP A 216 -1.85 -3.04 14.03
N SER A 217 -2.92 -2.44 13.49
CA SER A 217 -4.29 -2.94 13.66
C SER A 217 -4.59 -4.15 12.78
N TYR A 218 -3.77 -4.40 11.73
CA TYR A 218 -3.94 -5.55 10.86
C TYR A 218 -3.62 -6.88 11.59
N LYS A 219 -4.58 -7.82 11.59
CA LYS A 219 -4.47 -9.13 12.27
C LYS A 219 -4.33 -10.31 11.31
N GLY A 220 -4.32 -10.07 9.99
CA GLY A 220 -4.14 -11.13 8.99
C GLY A 220 -2.70 -11.67 8.92
N ASP A 221 -2.50 -12.60 7.98
CA ASP A 221 -1.24 -13.34 7.86
C ASP A 221 -0.14 -12.59 7.09
N ARG A 222 -0.50 -11.50 6.36
CA ARG A 222 0.42 -10.73 5.51
C ARG A 222 1.08 -9.55 6.24
N LYS A 223 1.42 -9.69 7.53
CA LYS A 223 2.02 -8.59 8.30
C LYS A 223 3.28 -8.04 7.62
N ALA A 224 3.42 -6.72 7.64
CA ALA A 224 4.62 -6.04 7.16
C ALA A 224 5.88 -6.56 7.87
N GLN A 225 6.96 -6.75 7.10
CA GLN A 225 8.25 -7.23 7.61
C GLN A 225 9.37 -6.19 7.44
N ASN A 226 9.01 -4.96 7.07
CA ASN A 226 9.87 -3.81 6.93
C ASN A 226 9.21 -2.59 7.59
N ASP A 227 9.91 -1.48 7.66
CA ASP A 227 9.41 -0.26 8.30
C ASP A 227 8.52 0.58 7.38
N GLY A 228 8.44 0.21 6.10
CA GLY A 228 7.55 0.84 5.13
C GLY A 228 8.03 0.67 3.70
N VAL A 229 7.20 1.14 2.77
CA VAL A 229 7.50 1.19 1.34
C VAL A 229 7.30 2.62 0.86
N LYS A 230 8.28 3.14 0.14
CA LYS A 230 8.20 4.44 -0.53
C LYS A 230 8.13 4.24 -2.03
N PHE A 231 7.02 4.63 -2.63
CA PHE A 231 6.82 4.69 -4.07
C PHE A 231 7.33 6.05 -4.57
N ILE A 232 8.30 6.05 -5.48
CA ILE A 232 8.78 7.27 -6.14
C ILE A 232 8.10 7.35 -7.50
N PHE A 233 7.46 8.47 -7.80
CA PHE A 233 6.73 8.66 -9.05
C PHE A 233 7.65 9.31 -10.09
N TYR A 234 7.85 8.60 -11.20
CA TYR A 234 8.63 9.10 -12.32
C TYR A 234 7.71 9.34 -13.52
N PRO A 235 7.70 10.55 -14.06
CA PRO A 235 6.90 10.87 -15.25
C PRO A 235 7.37 10.13 -16.51
N GLN A 236 8.59 9.59 -16.49
CA GLN A 236 9.18 8.78 -17.56
C GLN A 236 10.05 7.67 -16.95
N LEU A 237 10.18 6.52 -17.66
CA LEU A 237 10.92 5.36 -17.15
C LEU A 237 12.44 5.54 -17.20
N ASP A 238 12.98 6.30 -18.16
CA ASP A 238 14.45 6.48 -18.31
C ASP A 238 15.14 7.01 -17.05
N PRO A 239 14.64 8.06 -16.37
CA PRO A 239 15.17 8.50 -15.08
C PRO A 239 15.07 7.43 -13.99
N ALA A 240 14.01 6.64 -13.97
CA ALA A 240 13.80 5.58 -12.98
C ALA A 240 14.88 4.48 -13.08
N TYR A 241 15.31 4.13 -14.30
CA TYR A 241 16.41 3.17 -14.50
C TYR A 241 17.77 3.73 -14.16
N ALA A 242 17.96 5.04 -14.23
CA ALA A 242 19.21 5.71 -13.89
C ALA A 242 19.35 5.97 -12.38
N ASP A 243 18.27 5.99 -11.63
CA ASP A 243 18.27 6.22 -10.19
C ASP A 243 18.63 4.94 -9.43
N PRO A 244 19.82 4.87 -8.77
CA PRO A 244 20.22 3.69 -7.99
C PRO A 244 19.32 3.45 -6.77
N LEU A 245 18.48 4.41 -6.39
CA LEU A 245 17.53 4.27 -5.27
C LEU A 245 16.21 3.57 -5.68
N ALA A 246 15.84 3.66 -6.96
CA ALA A 246 14.56 3.17 -7.47
C ALA A 246 14.54 1.67 -7.86
N GLY A 247 15.64 0.97 -7.79
CA GLY A 247 15.73 -0.37 -8.36
C GLY A 247 16.42 -1.44 -7.54
N GLN A 248 16.83 -1.15 -6.31
CA GLN A 248 17.45 -2.17 -5.46
C GLN A 248 16.77 -2.24 -4.09
N PRO A 249 16.18 -3.40 -3.72
CA PRO A 249 15.93 -3.66 -2.31
C PRO A 249 17.28 -3.57 -1.61
N ARG A 250 17.48 -2.57 -0.75
CA ARG A 250 18.66 -2.53 0.13
C ARG A 250 18.55 -3.74 1.06
N ARG A 251 19.22 -4.84 0.69
CA ARG A 251 19.57 -5.85 1.67
C ARG A 251 20.52 -5.18 2.64
N ALA A 252 20.17 -5.19 3.92
CA ALA A 252 21.17 -4.97 4.95
C ALA A 252 22.38 -5.88 4.67
N PRO A 253 23.63 -5.39 4.75
CA PRO A 253 24.80 -6.22 4.53
C PRO A 253 24.74 -7.39 5.52
N HIS A 254 24.69 -8.60 4.99
CA HIS A 254 24.83 -9.80 5.80
C HIS A 254 26.26 -9.80 6.35
N PRO A 255 26.48 -10.15 7.64
CA PRO A 255 27.82 -10.15 8.24
C PRO A 255 28.85 -10.99 7.51
N ASP A 256 28.43 -11.88 6.60
CA ASP A 256 29.28 -12.80 5.86
C ASP A 256 29.66 -12.32 4.41
N ASP A 257 29.25 -11.14 3.98
CA ASP A 257 29.58 -10.60 2.64
C ASP A 257 31.02 -10.00 2.57
N GLY A 258 31.90 -10.41 3.45
CA GLY A 258 33.32 -10.13 3.43
C GLY A 258 34.03 -10.93 2.36
N GLY A 259 34.13 -10.41 1.16
CA GLY A 259 35.15 -10.83 0.21
C GLY A 259 34.71 -11.45 -1.10
N ALA A 260 34.33 -10.64 -2.06
CA ALA A 260 34.51 -10.99 -3.47
C ALA A 260 34.97 -9.77 -4.27
N ARG A 261 36.17 -9.91 -4.79
CA ARG A 261 36.99 -8.91 -5.49
C ARG A 261 36.35 -8.54 -6.83
N HIS A 262 36.50 -7.27 -7.21
CA HIS A 262 36.30 -6.71 -8.53
C HIS A 262 36.82 -7.61 -9.66
N GLY A 263 35.90 -8.23 -10.38
CA GLY A 263 36.14 -8.87 -11.67
C GLY A 263 36.03 -7.83 -12.79
N ARG A 264 37.18 -7.54 -13.41
CA ARG A 264 37.36 -6.65 -14.57
C ARG A 264 36.55 -7.16 -15.76
N LEU A 265 35.56 -6.38 -16.23
CA LEU A 265 34.88 -6.61 -17.50
C LEU A 265 35.89 -6.50 -18.67
N GLN A 266 36.26 -7.63 -19.24
CA GLN A 266 36.98 -7.68 -20.53
C GLN A 266 35.96 -7.44 -21.66
N ARG A 267 36.23 -6.39 -22.43
CA ARG A 267 35.57 -6.11 -23.69
C ARG A 267 35.97 -7.18 -24.70
N HIS A 268 35.04 -8.03 -25.12
CA HIS A 268 35.22 -8.83 -26.31
C HIS A 268 34.90 -8.01 -27.59
N ARG A 269 35.94 -7.75 -28.35
CA ARG A 269 35.86 -7.25 -29.73
C ARG A 269 35.33 -8.33 -30.65
N GLY A 270 34.40 -7.95 -31.46
CA GLY A 270 34.19 -8.25 -32.88
C GLY A 270 34.29 -9.71 -33.34
N HIS A 271 33.13 -10.21 -33.78
CA HIS A 271 33.13 -11.19 -34.90
C HIS A 271 32.22 -10.66 -36.00
N GLN A 272 32.85 -10.37 -37.14
CA GLN A 272 32.20 -10.11 -38.41
C GLN A 272 31.61 -11.42 -38.93
N LEU A 273 30.37 -11.36 -39.39
CA LEU A 273 29.73 -12.41 -40.19
C LEU A 273 30.14 -12.25 -41.63
N PRO A 274 30.46 -13.37 -42.37
CA PRO A 274 30.72 -13.32 -43.80
C PRO A 274 29.41 -13.26 -44.59
N ALA A 275 29.45 -12.48 -45.69
CA ALA A 275 28.41 -12.44 -46.70
C ALA A 275 28.42 -13.71 -47.57
N ALA A 276 27.24 -14.23 -47.83
CA ALA A 276 26.84 -14.97 -49.01
C ALA A 276 25.30 -14.96 -49.11
#